data_8eeef4854511d68ce9222d5130970412
#
_entry.id   8eeef4854511d68ce9222d5130970412
#
_cell.length_a   1.000
_cell.length_b   1.000
_cell.length_c   1.000
_cell.angle_alpha   90.00
_cell.angle_beta   90.00
_cell.angle_gamma   90.00
#
_symmetry.space_group_name_H-M   'P 1'
#
loop_
_entity.id
_entity.type
_entity.pdbx_description
1 polymer ?
#
loop_
_entity_poly.entity_id
_entity_poly.type
_entity_poly.pdbx_seq_one_letter_code
_entity_poly.pdbx_strand_id
1 'polypeptide(L)'
;MKNSLVKDWMSKNPITADVHTILPDAHKILVEKKIRRLLVTENGKLVGIVTRCDIRGAEPSAATSLSIYELNYLLAKLTLDKIMKRNPLTVTPTTSVGEAARLMLENKIAGLPVVEGDKLVGVITESDIFRMVVKTWDA
;
A
#
# COMPACT_ATOMS: atom_id res chain seq x y z
N MET A 1 17.82 -15.14 -12.63
CA MET A 1 16.43 -15.05 -12.09
C MET A 1 16.28 -15.80 -10.78
N LYS A 2 16.78 -17.00 -10.70
CA LYS A 2 16.64 -17.86 -9.50
C LYS A 2 17.22 -17.24 -8.22
N ASN A 3 18.27 -16.42 -8.35
CA ASN A 3 18.94 -15.79 -7.21
C ASN A 3 18.58 -14.31 -7.03
N SER A 4 17.56 -13.84 -7.75
CA SER A 4 17.15 -12.44 -7.64
C SER A 4 16.50 -12.18 -6.27
N LEU A 5 16.94 -11.12 -5.62
CA LEU A 5 16.43 -10.72 -4.30
C LEU A 5 15.54 -9.48 -4.41
N VAL A 6 14.58 -9.40 -3.52
CA VAL A 6 13.65 -8.27 -3.46
C VAL A 6 14.38 -6.93 -3.42
N LYS A 7 15.46 -6.82 -2.65
CA LYS A 7 16.23 -5.57 -2.51
C LYS A 7 16.75 -5.02 -3.83
N ASP A 8 17.00 -5.88 -4.81
CA ASP A 8 17.56 -5.48 -6.10
C ASP A 8 16.50 -4.96 -7.08
N TRP A 9 15.22 -5.22 -6.81
CA TRP A 9 14.12 -4.90 -7.72
C TRP A 9 13.03 -4.03 -7.11
N MET A 10 12.98 -3.90 -5.77
CA MET A 10 11.99 -3.09 -5.08
C MET A 10 12.17 -1.61 -5.39
N SER A 11 11.09 -0.85 -5.25
CA SER A 11 11.14 0.60 -5.23
C SER A 11 11.49 1.05 -3.82
N LYS A 12 12.47 1.93 -3.69
CA LYS A 12 12.85 2.55 -2.41
C LYS A 12 11.97 3.77 -2.17
N ASN A 13 11.87 4.19 -0.92
CA ASN A 13 11.08 5.36 -0.53
C ASN A 13 9.60 5.20 -0.92
N PRO A 14 8.92 4.18 -0.38
CA PRO A 14 7.51 3.98 -0.68
C PRO A 14 6.68 5.15 -0.18
N ILE A 15 5.56 5.41 -0.86
CA ILE A 15 4.65 6.49 -0.47
C ILE A 15 3.82 5.98 0.71
N THR A 16 3.83 6.72 1.81
CA THR A 16 3.15 6.35 3.04
C THR A 16 2.27 7.49 3.55
N ALA A 17 1.37 7.14 4.46
CA ALA A 17 0.62 8.13 5.22
C ALA A 17 0.57 7.70 6.68
N ASP A 18 0.46 8.67 7.57
CA ASP A 18 0.33 8.43 9.00
C ASP A 18 -1.06 7.86 9.33
N VAL A 19 -1.14 7.06 10.39
CA VAL A 19 -2.41 6.45 10.84
C VAL A 19 -3.51 7.46 11.12
N HIS A 20 -3.15 8.68 11.48
CA HIS A 20 -4.12 9.73 11.81
C HIS A 20 -4.50 10.60 10.62
N THR A 21 -4.05 10.26 9.43
CA THR A 21 -4.44 10.96 8.20
C THR A 21 -5.95 10.75 7.97
N ILE A 22 -6.67 11.84 7.69
CA ILE A 22 -8.10 11.76 7.38
C ILE A 22 -8.32 11.24 5.96
N LEU A 23 -9.48 10.65 5.71
CA LEU A 23 -9.77 10.00 4.42
C LEU A 23 -9.63 10.93 3.20
N PRO A 24 -10.12 12.19 3.25
CA PRO A 24 -9.93 13.08 2.08
C PRO A 24 -8.48 13.31 1.72
N ASP A 25 -7.60 13.44 2.71
CA ASP A 25 -6.16 13.65 2.48
C ASP A 25 -5.52 12.39 1.90
N ALA A 26 -5.90 11.22 2.40
CA ALA A 26 -5.41 9.94 1.87
C ALA A 26 -5.85 9.74 0.43
N HIS A 27 -7.10 10.04 0.13
CA HIS A 27 -7.64 9.96 -1.24
C HIS A 27 -6.85 10.87 -2.18
N LYS A 28 -6.54 12.07 -1.73
CA LYS A 28 -5.75 13.04 -2.50
C LYS A 28 -4.37 12.48 -2.83
N ILE A 29 -3.71 11.83 -1.86
CA ILE A 29 -2.39 11.21 -2.08
C ILE A 29 -2.51 10.11 -3.16
N LEU A 30 -3.51 9.24 -3.06
CA LEU A 30 -3.70 8.17 -4.04
C LEU A 30 -3.90 8.71 -5.45
N VAL A 31 -4.70 9.79 -5.59
CA VAL A 31 -4.99 10.40 -6.89
C VAL A 31 -3.76 11.12 -7.45
N GLU A 32 -3.12 11.97 -6.65
CA GLU A 32 -1.97 12.77 -7.09
C GLU A 32 -0.76 11.90 -7.44
N LYS A 33 -0.53 10.84 -6.67
CA LYS A 33 0.61 9.94 -6.90
C LYS A 33 0.26 8.80 -7.86
N LYS A 34 -1.00 8.70 -8.32
CA LYS A 34 -1.47 7.68 -9.26
C LYS A 34 -1.19 6.27 -8.75
N ILE A 35 -1.43 6.03 -7.48
CA ILE A 35 -1.23 4.73 -6.84
C ILE A 35 -2.57 4.15 -6.39
N ARG A 36 -2.63 2.84 -6.25
CA ARG A 36 -3.87 2.13 -5.90
C ARG A 36 -3.95 1.79 -4.42
N ARG A 37 -2.83 1.76 -3.74
CA ARG A 37 -2.75 1.43 -2.33
C ARG A 37 -1.76 2.33 -1.63
N LEU A 38 -2.01 2.56 -0.36
CA LEU A 38 -1.22 3.45 0.47
C LEU A 38 -0.80 2.70 1.71
N LEU A 39 0.50 2.69 1.97
CA LEU A 39 1.03 2.07 3.18
C LEU A 39 0.86 3.03 4.34
N VAL A 40 0.40 2.50 5.47
CA VAL A 40 0.09 3.31 6.64
C VAL A 40 1.13 3.03 7.71
N THR A 41 1.73 4.10 8.22
CA THR A 41 2.78 4.02 9.22
C THR A 41 2.40 4.75 10.50
N GLU A 42 3.01 4.32 11.60
CA GLU A 42 2.93 5.00 12.89
C GLU A 42 4.34 4.99 13.49
N ASN A 43 4.87 6.19 13.71
CA ASN A 43 6.23 6.36 14.23
C ASN A 43 7.28 5.61 13.39
N GLY A 44 7.13 5.64 12.07
CA GLY A 44 8.04 4.99 11.13
C GLY A 44 7.83 3.50 10.92
N LYS A 45 6.91 2.89 11.67
CA LYS A 45 6.61 1.47 11.56
C LYS A 45 5.41 1.23 10.68
N LEU A 46 5.47 0.20 9.85
CA LEU A 46 4.33 -0.20 9.03
C LEU A 46 3.27 -0.83 9.92
N VAL A 47 2.06 -0.28 9.90
CA VAL A 47 0.94 -0.78 10.73
C VAL A 47 -0.26 -1.21 9.90
N GLY A 48 -0.37 -0.79 8.66
CA GLY A 48 -1.51 -1.14 7.85
C GLY A 48 -1.36 -0.78 6.39
N ILE A 49 -2.39 -1.10 5.63
CA ILE A 49 -2.48 -0.78 4.22
C ILE A 49 -3.92 -0.39 3.89
N VAL A 50 -4.09 0.57 3.01
CA VAL A 50 -5.39 1.07 2.60
C VAL A 50 -5.43 1.14 1.07
N THR A 51 -6.57 0.77 0.48
CA THR A 51 -6.78 0.85 -0.96
C THR A 51 -7.83 1.92 -1.27
N ARG A 52 -7.93 2.29 -2.56
CA ARG A 52 -8.99 3.22 -3.00
C ARG A 52 -10.37 2.65 -2.70
N CYS A 53 -10.52 1.32 -2.81
CA CYS A 53 -11.79 0.67 -2.49
C CYS A 53 -12.13 0.78 -1.01
N ASP A 54 -11.14 0.66 -0.13
CA ASP A 54 -11.35 0.82 1.31
C ASP A 54 -11.85 2.22 1.66
N ILE A 55 -11.25 3.24 1.04
CA ILE A 55 -11.64 4.64 1.26
C ILE A 55 -13.04 4.87 0.72
N ARG A 56 -13.32 4.41 -0.49
CA ARG A 56 -14.62 4.58 -1.13
C ARG A 56 -15.73 3.90 -0.32
N GLY A 57 -15.45 2.71 0.21
CA GLY A 57 -16.41 1.97 1.01
C GLY A 57 -16.70 2.62 2.36
N ALA A 58 -15.80 3.45 2.88
CA ALA A 58 -15.97 4.15 4.15
C ALA A 58 -16.62 5.52 3.99
N GLU A 59 -16.69 6.06 2.77
CA GLU A 59 -17.32 7.35 2.52
C GLU A 59 -18.84 7.24 2.57
N PRO A 60 -19.54 8.27 3.06
CA PRO A 60 -21.01 8.28 3.03
C PRO A 60 -21.52 8.17 1.58
N SER A 61 -22.64 7.46 1.40
CA SER A 61 -23.26 7.31 0.11
C SER A 61 -23.76 8.67 -0.43
N ALA A 62 -23.70 8.85 -1.74
CA ALA A 62 -24.26 10.02 -2.39
C ALA A 62 -25.79 10.13 -2.19
N ALA A 63 -26.45 9.03 -1.80
CA ALA A 63 -27.89 9.01 -1.52
C ALA A 63 -28.21 9.40 -0.07
N THR A 64 -27.22 9.74 0.74
CA THR A 64 -27.46 10.15 2.14
C THR A 64 -28.24 11.45 2.21
N SER A 65 -29.03 11.59 3.27
CA SER A 65 -29.79 12.81 3.55
C SER A 65 -28.97 13.87 4.29
N LEU A 66 -27.71 13.57 4.58
CA LEU A 66 -26.83 14.49 5.31
C LEU A 66 -26.53 15.74 4.47
N SER A 67 -26.45 16.90 5.14
CA SER A 67 -25.98 18.13 4.53
C SER A 67 -24.49 18.03 4.20
N ILE A 68 -24.01 18.93 3.34
CA ILE A 68 -22.58 18.95 3.00
C ILE A 68 -21.71 19.24 4.24
N TYR A 69 -22.21 20.04 5.18
CA TYR A 69 -21.49 20.34 6.42
C TYR A 69 -21.39 19.09 7.31
N GLU A 70 -22.47 18.32 7.40
CA GLU A 70 -22.48 17.08 8.17
C GLU A 70 -21.55 16.04 7.54
N LEU A 71 -21.52 15.92 6.20
CA LEU A 71 -20.63 15.05 5.49
C LEU A 71 -19.17 15.41 5.75
N ASN A 72 -18.83 16.70 5.65
CA ASN A 72 -17.48 17.18 5.90
C ASN A 72 -17.04 16.93 7.34
N TYR A 73 -17.97 17.10 8.29
CA TYR A 73 -17.70 16.84 9.70
C TYR A 73 -17.37 15.35 9.93
N LEU A 74 -18.17 14.46 9.35
CA LEU A 74 -17.94 13.02 9.47
C LEU A 74 -16.62 12.60 8.79
N LEU A 75 -16.36 13.10 7.59
CA LEU A 75 -15.14 12.79 6.87
C LEU A 75 -13.88 13.25 7.60
N ALA A 76 -13.96 14.41 8.27
CA ALA A 76 -12.85 14.95 9.05
C ALA A 76 -12.52 14.10 10.28
N LYS A 77 -13.45 13.24 10.73
CA LYS A 77 -13.25 12.35 11.88
C LYS A 77 -12.79 10.95 11.48
N LEU A 78 -12.90 10.59 10.21
CA LEU A 78 -12.47 9.27 9.75
C LEU A 78 -11.00 9.31 9.40
N THR A 79 -10.21 8.56 10.15
CA THR A 79 -8.77 8.44 9.95
C THR A 79 -8.43 7.04 9.46
N LEU A 80 -7.23 6.88 8.90
CA LEU A 80 -6.81 5.62 8.28
C LEU A 80 -6.81 4.45 9.25
N ASP A 81 -6.48 4.69 10.51
CA ASP A 81 -6.47 3.63 11.53
C ASP A 81 -7.83 2.96 11.70
N LYS A 82 -8.91 3.61 11.31
CA LYS A 82 -10.28 3.09 11.43
C LYS A 82 -10.68 2.18 10.28
N ILE A 83 -10.03 2.32 9.11
CA ILE A 83 -10.43 1.58 7.91
C ILE A 83 -9.32 0.72 7.32
N MET A 84 -8.07 0.92 7.72
CA MET A 84 -6.94 0.18 7.16
C MET A 84 -7.02 -1.31 7.49
N LYS A 85 -6.44 -2.12 6.64
CA LYS A 85 -6.20 -3.53 6.94
C LYS A 85 -4.92 -3.59 7.74
N ARG A 86 -5.00 -4.17 8.93
CA ARG A 86 -3.87 -4.29 9.84
C ARG A 86 -3.02 -5.50 9.51
N ASN A 87 -1.76 -5.47 9.94
CA ASN A 87 -0.82 -6.58 9.76
C ASN A 87 -0.72 -7.02 8.31
N PRO A 88 -0.36 -6.10 7.38
CA PRO A 88 -0.22 -6.47 5.98
C PRO A 88 0.87 -7.51 5.82
N LEU A 89 0.70 -8.36 4.80
CA LEU A 89 1.71 -9.34 4.45
C LEU A 89 2.95 -8.60 3.96
N THR A 90 4.12 -8.95 4.48
CA THR A 90 5.37 -8.27 4.16
C THR A 90 6.45 -9.26 3.72
N VAL A 91 7.48 -8.74 3.09
CA VAL A 91 8.70 -9.48 2.79
C VAL A 91 9.90 -8.68 3.28
N THR A 92 11.06 -9.30 3.30
CA THR A 92 12.30 -8.64 3.68
C THR A 92 13.16 -8.36 2.44
N PRO A 93 14.18 -7.48 2.54
CA PRO A 93 15.06 -7.22 1.40
C PRO A 93 15.77 -8.47 0.87
N THR A 94 16.01 -9.46 1.72
CA THR A 94 16.68 -10.70 1.33
C THR A 94 15.74 -11.81 0.88
N THR A 95 14.43 -11.56 0.89
CA THR A 95 13.45 -12.49 0.33
C THR A 95 13.72 -12.62 -1.17
N SER A 96 13.63 -13.84 -1.71
CA SER A 96 13.77 -14.02 -3.15
C SER A 96 12.57 -13.43 -3.88
N VAL A 97 12.79 -12.95 -5.12
CA VAL A 97 11.70 -12.42 -5.94
C VAL A 97 10.68 -13.52 -6.23
N GLY A 98 11.15 -14.76 -6.41
CA GLY A 98 10.25 -15.91 -6.61
C GLY A 98 9.29 -16.12 -5.45
N GLU A 99 9.78 -16.00 -4.21
CA GLU A 99 8.93 -16.13 -3.02
C GLU A 99 7.93 -14.96 -2.92
N ALA A 100 8.39 -13.74 -3.21
CA ALA A 100 7.49 -12.58 -3.24
C ALA A 100 6.39 -12.77 -4.29
N ALA A 101 6.75 -13.27 -5.48
CA ALA A 101 5.78 -13.55 -6.54
C ALA A 101 4.76 -14.61 -6.10
N ARG A 102 5.22 -15.66 -5.43
CA ARG A 102 4.34 -16.71 -4.92
C ARG A 102 3.34 -16.13 -3.92
N LEU A 103 3.80 -15.30 -3.00
CA LEU A 103 2.92 -14.65 -2.02
C LEU A 103 1.87 -13.78 -2.69
N MET A 104 2.25 -13.05 -3.73
CA MET A 104 1.30 -12.23 -4.49
C MET A 104 0.24 -13.08 -5.17
N LEU A 105 0.64 -14.19 -5.79
CA LEU A 105 -0.30 -15.11 -6.45
C LEU A 105 -1.24 -15.78 -5.47
N GLU A 106 -0.72 -16.31 -4.38
CA GLU A 106 -1.51 -17.04 -3.40
C GLU A 106 -2.51 -16.13 -2.67
N ASN A 107 -2.13 -14.88 -2.43
CA ASN A 107 -2.96 -13.93 -1.69
C ASN A 107 -3.70 -12.95 -2.59
N LYS A 108 -3.55 -13.07 -3.92
CA LYS A 108 -4.23 -12.24 -4.92
C LYS A 108 -3.99 -10.74 -4.70
N ILE A 109 -2.73 -10.39 -4.45
CA ILE A 109 -2.30 -9.01 -4.24
C ILE A 109 -1.22 -8.64 -5.25
N ALA A 110 -1.18 -7.37 -5.63
CA ALA A 110 -0.30 -6.89 -6.70
C ALA A 110 0.99 -6.25 -6.17
N GLY A 111 1.20 -6.23 -4.88
CA GLY A 111 2.39 -5.67 -4.28
C GLY A 111 2.54 -6.03 -2.82
N LEU A 112 3.77 -5.95 -2.34
CA LEU A 112 4.13 -6.28 -0.97
C LEU A 112 5.03 -5.20 -0.39
N PRO A 113 4.74 -4.74 0.84
CA PRO A 113 5.69 -3.90 1.56
C PRO A 113 6.94 -4.69 1.90
N VAL A 114 8.08 -4.03 1.84
CA VAL A 114 9.37 -4.62 2.20
C VAL A 114 9.82 -3.97 3.51
N VAL A 115 10.02 -4.81 4.52
CA VAL A 115 10.39 -4.32 5.85
C VAL A 115 11.70 -4.94 6.32
N GLU A 116 12.41 -4.19 7.13
CA GLU A 116 13.62 -4.64 7.80
C GLU A 116 13.37 -4.47 9.30
N GLY A 117 13.07 -5.58 9.97
CA GLY A 117 12.48 -5.51 11.30
C GLY A 117 11.09 -4.87 11.21
N ASP A 118 10.87 -3.78 11.94
CA ASP A 118 9.62 -3.02 11.89
C ASP A 118 9.65 -1.88 10.88
N LYS A 119 10.83 -1.59 10.33
CA LYS A 119 11.02 -0.43 9.48
C LYS A 119 10.66 -0.74 8.04
N LEU A 120 9.80 0.09 7.45
CA LEU A 120 9.46 0.00 6.03
C LEU A 120 10.62 0.55 5.20
N VAL A 121 11.14 -0.26 4.29
CA VAL A 121 12.30 0.12 3.46
C VAL A 121 11.99 0.18 1.97
N GLY A 122 10.85 -0.36 1.54
CA GLY A 122 10.50 -0.33 0.13
C GLY A 122 9.17 -1.01 -0.14
N VAL A 123 8.85 -1.15 -1.41
CA VAL A 123 7.69 -1.90 -1.89
C VAL A 123 8.08 -2.64 -3.16
N ILE A 124 7.62 -3.88 -3.30
CA ILE A 124 7.81 -4.64 -4.53
C ILE A 124 6.45 -4.96 -5.13
N THR A 125 6.30 -4.72 -6.43
CA THR A 125 5.04 -4.88 -7.15
C THR A 125 5.18 -5.84 -8.31
N GLU A 126 4.04 -6.21 -8.92
CA GLU A 126 4.03 -7.02 -10.14
C GLU A 126 4.87 -6.37 -11.23
N SER A 127 4.82 -5.05 -11.36
CA SER A 127 5.61 -4.32 -12.36
C SER A 127 7.11 -4.52 -12.15
N ASP A 128 7.56 -4.56 -10.90
CA ASP A 128 8.97 -4.81 -10.59
C ASP A 128 9.38 -6.22 -11.02
N ILE A 129 8.50 -7.19 -10.79
CA ILE A 129 8.74 -8.59 -11.16
C ILE A 129 8.79 -8.73 -12.69
N PHE A 130 7.86 -8.10 -13.40
CA PHE A 130 7.87 -8.11 -14.86
C PHE A 130 9.12 -7.43 -15.41
N ARG A 131 9.57 -6.35 -14.81
CA ARG A 131 10.80 -5.66 -15.21
C ARG A 131 12.01 -6.58 -15.04
N MET A 132 12.05 -7.35 -13.96
CA MET A 132 13.09 -8.36 -13.76
C MET A 132 13.07 -9.41 -14.85
N VAL A 133 11.89 -9.91 -15.20
CA VAL A 133 11.74 -10.93 -16.25
C VAL A 133 12.25 -10.39 -17.59
N VAL A 134 11.87 -9.15 -17.95
CA VAL A 134 12.30 -8.53 -19.20
C VAL A 134 13.83 -8.37 -19.24
N LYS A 135 14.43 -7.87 -18.17
CA LYS A 135 15.88 -7.66 -18.11
C LYS A 135 16.67 -8.96 -18.16
N THR A 136 16.18 -9.99 -17.49
CA THR A 136 16.86 -11.31 -17.53
C THR A 136 16.67 -12.01 -18.86
N TRP A 137 15.53 -11.76 -19.54
CA TRP A 137 15.29 -12.29 -20.88
C TRP A 137 16.26 -11.69 -21.89
N ASP A 138 16.52 -10.38 -21.79
CA ASP A 138 17.38 -9.65 -22.72
C ASP A 138 18.89 -9.86 -22.44
N ALA A 139 19.23 -10.47 -21.32
CA ALA A 139 20.62 -10.66 -20.90
C ALA A 139 21.33 -11.75 -21.71
#